data_415bf79b8b9639aca91c213c7fa7c43c
#
_entry.id   415bf79b8b9639aca91c213c7fa7c43c
#
_cell.length_a   1.000
_cell.length_b   1.000
_cell.length_c   1.000
_cell.angle_alpha   90.00
_cell.angle_beta   90.00
_cell.angle_gamma   90.00
#
_symmetry.space_group_name_H-M   'P 1'
#
loop_
_entity.id
_entity.type
_entity.pdbx_description
1 polymer ?
#
loop_
_entity_poly.entity_id
_entity_poly.type
_entity_poly.pdbx_seq_one_letter_code
_entity_poly.pdbx_strand_id
1 'polypeptide(L)'
;MAMAFMTCTRSLDTNTKHACILVDQKHRVLGIGYNGPIRGVDDEAIPTEAPEKYFYMEHSERNAVFNSHGSLEGSTTYITGFPCTDCMRALIQNGVVRIYWGPIKSTTRATSQSVAAMKAVNSMACLANVEMIHYDHTGYHRVFNKVFTYLEHKGILSRVYDNIVSCLKRLGGKK
;
A
#
# COMPACT_ATOMS: atom_id res chain seq x y z
N MET A 1 -8.38 -4.48 2.41
CA MET A 1 -8.23 -3.18 1.68
C MET A 1 -8.53 -1.96 2.54
N ALA A 2 -9.66 -1.83 3.26
CA ALA A 2 -9.94 -0.63 4.09
C ALA A 2 -8.78 -0.29 5.05
N MET A 3 -8.26 -1.27 5.76
CA MET A 3 -7.11 -1.12 6.65
C MET A 3 -5.86 -0.63 5.91
N ALA A 4 -5.60 -1.11 4.68
CA ALA A 4 -4.47 -0.63 3.89
C ALA A 4 -4.63 0.86 3.53
N PHE A 5 -5.83 1.29 3.11
CA PHE A 5 -6.09 2.71 2.83
C PHE A 5 -5.99 3.60 4.08
N MET A 6 -6.40 3.12 5.24
CA MET A 6 -6.18 3.85 6.50
C MET A 6 -4.69 3.91 6.86
N THR A 7 -3.97 2.83 6.68
CA THR A 7 -2.52 2.76 6.98
C THR A 7 -1.71 3.70 6.09
N CYS A 8 -2.08 3.89 4.82
CA CYS A 8 -1.33 4.77 3.92
C CYS A 8 -1.30 6.24 4.40
N THR A 9 -2.22 6.66 5.26
CA THR A 9 -2.20 8.01 5.85
C THR A 9 -0.99 8.26 6.75
N ARG A 10 -0.34 7.20 7.22
CA ARG A 10 0.88 7.30 8.02
C ARG A 10 2.13 7.64 7.22
N SER A 11 2.08 7.46 5.91
CA SER A 11 3.21 7.82 5.06
C SER A 11 3.47 9.32 5.10
N LEU A 12 4.73 9.70 5.27
CA LEU A 12 5.20 11.09 5.21
C LEU A 12 5.45 11.54 3.77
N ASP A 13 5.41 10.62 2.79
CA ASP A 13 5.62 10.97 1.38
C ASP A 13 4.55 11.98 0.93
N THR A 14 5.02 13.10 0.39
CA THR A 14 4.17 14.20 -0.07
C THR A 14 3.54 13.93 -1.44
N ASN A 15 4.13 13.01 -2.23
CA ASN A 15 3.70 12.74 -3.60
C ASN A 15 2.72 11.58 -3.66
N THR A 16 3.09 10.41 -3.09
CA THR A 16 2.26 9.21 -3.17
C THR A 16 2.34 8.42 -1.87
N LYS A 17 1.20 8.17 -1.26
CA LYS A 17 1.09 7.40 -0.04
C LYS A 17 0.60 5.99 -0.37
N HIS A 18 1.41 5.00 -0.02
CA HIS A 18 1.08 3.60 -0.19
C HIS A 18 1.10 2.84 1.13
N ALA A 19 0.34 1.74 1.19
CA ALA A 19 0.39 0.82 2.30
C ALA A 19 0.16 -0.62 1.84
N CYS A 20 0.63 -1.53 2.68
CA CYS A 20 0.54 -2.97 2.51
C CYS A 20 0.14 -3.62 3.84
N ILE A 21 -0.80 -4.55 3.77
CA ILE A 21 -1.22 -5.41 4.88
C ILE A 21 -1.02 -6.85 4.47
N LEU A 22 -0.26 -7.61 5.25
CA LEU A 22 -0.07 -9.04 5.10
C LEU A 22 -0.97 -9.77 6.09
N VAL A 23 -1.68 -10.79 5.63
CA VAL A 23 -2.53 -11.63 6.49
C VAL A 23 -2.28 -13.11 6.21
N ASP A 24 -2.48 -13.93 7.22
CA ASP A 24 -2.46 -15.39 7.07
C ASP A 24 -3.76 -15.93 6.45
N GLN A 25 -3.82 -17.26 6.29
CA GLN A 25 -4.99 -17.97 5.76
C GLN A 25 -6.24 -17.84 6.63
N LYS A 26 -6.10 -17.43 7.90
CA LYS A 26 -7.20 -17.15 8.85
C LYS A 26 -7.50 -15.66 8.95
N HIS A 27 -6.97 -14.85 8.02
CA HIS A 27 -7.10 -13.37 7.98
C HIS A 27 -6.51 -12.63 9.21
N ARG A 28 -5.61 -13.26 9.97
CA ARG A 28 -4.87 -12.58 11.04
C ARG A 28 -3.77 -11.74 10.41
N VAL A 29 -3.58 -10.52 10.90
CA VAL A 29 -2.55 -9.60 10.40
C VAL A 29 -1.18 -10.11 10.83
N LEU A 30 -0.31 -10.35 9.84
CA LEU A 30 1.08 -10.76 10.01
C LEU A 30 2.04 -9.58 9.95
N GLY A 31 1.76 -8.60 9.08
CA GLY A 31 2.61 -7.45 8.90
C GLY A 31 1.85 -6.26 8.32
N ILE A 32 2.32 -5.07 8.69
CA ILE A 32 1.78 -3.79 8.22
C ILE A 32 2.95 -2.93 7.77
N GLY A 33 2.83 -2.33 6.59
CA GLY A 33 3.80 -1.40 6.05
C GLY A 33 3.16 -0.22 5.34
N TYR A 34 3.83 0.91 5.37
CA TYR A 34 3.55 2.07 4.53
C TYR A 34 4.87 2.57 3.96
N ASN A 35 4.84 3.28 2.82
CA ASN A 35 6.06 3.80 2.24
C ASN A 35 6.59 4.96 3.08
N GLY A 36 7.90 4.97 3.28
CA GLY A 36 8.56 5.97 4.12
C GLY A 36 10.07 5.82 4.13
N PRO A 37 10.76 6.70 4.83
CA PRO A 37 12.21 6.62 5.02
C PRO A 37 12.65 5.29 5.64
N ILE A 38 13.88 4.90 5.37
CA ILE A 38 14.51 3.74 6.01
C ILE A 38 14.65 3.98 7.52
N ARG A 39 14.54 2.91 8.31
CA ARG A 39 14.65 3.01 9.78
C ARG A 39 15.99 3.50 10.26
N GLY A 40 15.96 4.24 11.37
CA GLY A 40 17.16 4.70 12.06
C GLY A 40 17.83 5.89 11.42
N VAL A 41 17.22 6.48 10.39
CA VAL A 41 17.66 7.73 9.77
C VAL A 41 16.70 8.84 10.20
N ASP A 42 17.26 9.99 10.52
CA ASP A 42 16.48 11.19 10.79
C ASP A 42 15.80 11.66 9.51
N ASP A 43 14.47 11.81 9.55
CA ASP A 43 13.67 12.22 8.41
C ASP A 43 14.08 13.60 7.86
N GLU A 44 14.64 14.47 8.73
CA GLU A 44 15.15 15.79 8.33
C GLU A 44 16.51 15.72 7.62
N ALA A 45 17.24 14.61 7.78
CA ALA A 45 18.57 14.43 7.19
C ALA A 45 18.52 13.86 5.76
N ILE A 46 17.35 13.40 5.27
CA ILE A 46 17.23 12.81 3.94
C ILE A 46 16.67 13.81 2.92
N PRO A 47 17.03 13.68 1.63
CA PRO A 47 16.47 14.50 0.58
C PRO A 47 14.94 14.39 0.53
N THR A 48 14.25 15.53 0.42
CA THR A 48 12.77 15.59 0.32
C THR A 48 12.28 15.56 -1.13
N GLU A 49 13.18 15.87 -2.08
CA GLU A 49 12.86 16.01 -3.50
C GLU A 49 13.29 14.79 -4.32
N ALA A 50 12.56 14.54 -5.40
CA ALA A 50 12.90 13.55 -6.40
C ALA A 50 14.05 14.06 -7.29
N PRO A 51 14.94 13.18 -7.79
CA PRO A 51 14.93 11.71 -7.63
C PRO A 51 15.64 11.22 -6.36
N GLU A 52 16.40 12.07 -5.68
CA GLU A 52 17.32 11.69 -4.58
C GLU A 52 16.61 11.04 -3.42
N LYS A 53 15.41 11.52 -3.03
CA LYS A 53 14.63 10.95 -1.93
C LYS A 53 14.35 9.45 -2.11
N TYR A 54 14.21 8.97 -3.36
CA TYR A 54 13.87 7.57 -3.61
C TYR A 54 14.94 6.57 -3.23
N PHE A 55 16.18 7.02 -3.09
CA PHE A 55 17.28 6.18 -2.61
C PHE A 55 17.16 5.86 -1.10
N TYR A 56 16.38 6.65 -0.37
CA TYR A 56 16.19 6.54 1.08
C TYR A 56 14.80 6.04 1.47
N MET A 57 13.89 5.88 0.49
CA MET A 57 12.51 5.48 0.74
C MET A 57 12.32 3.99 0.58
N GLU A 58 11.73 3.36 1.58
CA GLU A 58 11.30 1.97 1.49
C GLU A 58 9.85 1.88 1.05
N HIS A 59 9.53 0.88 0.22
CA HIS A 59 8.18 0.65 -0.26
C HIS A 59 7.32 -0.05 0.81
N SER A 60 6.02 0.20 0.75
CA SER A 60 5.06 -0.31 1.73
C SER A 60 5.05 -1.83 1.84
N GLU A 61 5.23 -2.54 0.72
CA GLU A 61 5.24 -3.99 0.66
C GLU A 61 6.45 -4.58 1.38
N ARG A 62 7.66 -4.06 1.09
CA ARG A 62 8.87 -4.50 1.77
C ARG A 62 8.86 -4.09 3.24
N ASN A 63 8.35 -2.90 3.57
CA ASN A 63 8.14 -2.52 4.97
C ASN A 63 7.18 -3.47 5.70
N ALA A 64 6.11 -3.94 5.05
CA ALA A 64 5.21 -4.93 5.64
C ALA A 64 5.91 -6.26 5.89
N VAL A 65 6.77 -6.72 4.94
CA VAL A 65 7.59 -7.92 5.10
C VAL A 65 8.57 -7.76 6.28
N PHE A 66 9.29 -6.64 6.35
CA PHE A 66 10.26 -6.38 7.43
C PHE A 66 9.59 -6.24 8.81
N ASN A 67 8.32 -5.83 8.84
CA ASN A 67 7.52 -5.68 10.07
C ASN A 67 6.74 -6.95 10.43
N SER A 68 6.83 -7.99 9.60
CA SER A 68 6.03 -9.19 9.82
C SER A 68 6.52 -10.02 11.01
N HIS A 69 5.58 -10.71 11.64
CA HIS A 69 5.83 -11.67 12.69
C HIS A 69 5.50 -13.08 12.22
N GLY A 70 6.49 -13.95 12.23
CA GLY A 70 6.35 -15.34 11.80
C GLY A 70 6.47 -15.53 10.28
N SER A 71 6.09 -16.73 9.82
CA SER A 71 6.15 -17.09 8.41
C SER A 71 5.07 -16.38 7.60
N LEU A 72 5.43 -15.92 6.42
CA LEU A 72 4.49 -15.37 5.42
C LEU A 72 4.05 -16.42 4.39
N GLU A 73 4.45 -17.68 4.54
CA GLU A 73 4.10 -18.76 3.64
C GLU A 73 2.58 -18.93 3.53
N GLY A 74 2.06 -18.97 2.32
CA GLY A 74 0.63 -19.07 2.05
C GLY A 74 -0.19 -17.81 2.39
N SER A 75 0.47 -16.68 2.66
CA SER A 75 -0.19 -15.43 3.05
C SER A 75 -0.87 -14.72 1.88
N THR A 76 -1.77 -13.81 2.22
CA THR A 76 -2.43 -12.88 1.31
C THR A 76 -1.99 -11.45 1.60
N THR A 77 -1.75 -10.69 0.56
CA THR A 77 -1.32 -9.30 0.61
C THR A 77 -2.43 -8.37 0.12
N TYR A 78 -2.65 -7.27 0.83
CA TYR A 78 -3.53 -6.17 0.42
C TYR A 78 -2.69 -4.90 0.27
N ILE A 79 -2.50 -4.42 -0.96
CA ILE A 79 -1.72 -3.21 -1.27
C ILE A 79 -2.58 -2.15 -1.94
N THR A 80 -2.29 -0.90 -1.65
CA THR A 80 -3.09 0.23 -2.15
C THR A 80 -2.83 0.56 -3.61
N GLY A 81 -1.77 0.05 -4.22
CA GLY A 81 -1.41 0.24 -5.62
C GLY A 81 -0.81 -1.02 -6.26
N PHE A 82 -0.46 -0.95 -7.54
CA PHE A 82 0.20 -2.05 -8.25
C PHE A 82 1.65 -2.18 -7.77
N PRO A 83 2.15 -3.38 -7.44
CA PRO A 83 3.51 -3.57 -6.91
C PRO A 83 4.57 -3.32 -7.98
N CYS A 84 5.72 -2.81 -7.60
CA CYS A 84 6.90 -2.78 -8.47
C CYS A 84 7.56 -4.16 -8.54
N THR A 85 8.51 -4.33 -9.47
CA THR A 85 9.23 -5.59 -9.66
C THR A 85 9.98 -6.06 -8.42
N ASP A 86 10.58 -5.11 -7.66
CA ASP A 86 11.32 -5.44 -6.44
C ASP A 86 10.41 -5.93 -5.33
N CYS A 87 9.28 -5.23 -5.13
CA CYS A 87 8.26 -5.63 -4.18
C CYS A 87 7.65 -6.98 -4.55
N MET A 88 7.37 -7.21 -5.84
CA MET A 88 6.83 -8.50 -6.30
C MET A 88 7.79 -9.64 -5.99
N ARG A 89 9.10 -9.49 -6.25
CA ARG A 89 10.11 -10.49 -5.88
C ARG A 89 10.13 -10.73 -4.37
N ALA A 90 10.09 -9.66 -3.57
CA ALA A 90 10.10 -9.79 -2.12
C ALA A 90 8.87 -10.56 -1.60
N LEU A 91 7.67 -10.29 -2.13
CA LEU A 91 6.45 -10.98 -1.75
C LEU A 91 6.49 -12.47 -2.15
N ILE A 92 6.91 -12.79 -3.37
CA ILE A 92 7.06 -14.17 -3.85
C ILE A 92 8.07 -14.96 -2.98
N GLN A 93 9.25 -14.39 -2.71
CA GLN A 93 10.30 -15.03 -1.92
C GLN A 93 9.89 -15.31 -0.46
N ASN A 94 8.88 -14.58 0.03
CA ASN A 94 8.31 -14.81 1.35
C ASN A 94 7.07 -15.71 1.34
N GLY A 95 6.73 -16.33 0.19
CA GLY A 95 5.64 -17.29 0.10
C GLY A 95 4.24 -16.71 0.01
N VAL A 96 4.10 -15.42 -0.38
CA VAL A 96 2.79 -14.82 -0.65
C VAL A 96 2.15 -15.50 -1.85
N VAL A 97 0.89 -15.94 -1.69
CA VAL A 97 0.15 -16.67 -2.74
C VAL A 97 -0.96 -15.86 -3.39
N ARG A 98 -1.35 -14.74 -2.77
CA ARG A 98 -2.44 -13.88 -3.30
C ARG A 98 -2.17 -12.42 -3.00
N ILE A 99 -2.40 -11.57 -4.01
CA ILE A 99 -2.20 -10.12 -3.92
C ILE A 99 -3.46 -9.41 -4.40
N TYR A 100 -4.13 -8.70 -3.47
CA TYR A 100 -5.15 -7.71 -3.79
C TYR A 100 -4.49 -6.35 -3.93
N TRP A 101 -4.61 -5.72 -5.10
CA TRP A 101 -4.02 -4.40 -5.35
C TRP A 101 -5.07 -3.37 -5.69
N GLY A 102 -4.89 -2.17 -5.17
CA GLY A 102 -5.83 -1.05 -5.28
C GLY A 102 -5.47 -0.08 -6.42
N PRO A 103 -6.28 0.99 -6.56
CA PRO A 103 -6.21 1.91 -7.68
C PRO A 103 -5.16 3.01 -7.53
N ILE A 104 -4.45 3.11 -6.39
CA ILE A 104 -3.48 4.20 -6.20
C ILE A 104 -2.34 4.04 -7.21
N LYS A 105 -2.22 5.03 -8.09
CA LYS A 105 -1.11 5.11 -9.03
C LYS A 105 0.09 5.77 -8.36
N SER A 106 1.28 5.25 -8.60
CA SER A 106 2.50 5.97 -8.26
C SER A 106 2.61 7.21 -9.14
N THR A 107 2.90 8.36 -8.54
CA THR A 107 3.13 9.60 -9.28
C THR A 107 4.51 9.65 -9.90
N THR A 108 5.40 8.75 -9.50
CA THR A 108 6.72 8.65 -10.07
C THR A 108 6.67 8.04 -11.46
N ARG A 109 7.11 8.78 -12.47
CA ARG A 109 7.44 8.27 -13.81
C ARG A 109 8.60 7.27 -13.77
N ALA A 110 9.04 6.86 -12.58
CA ALA A 110 10.12 5.91 -12.43
C ALA A 110 9.73 4.57 -13.07
N THR A 111 10.69 3.92 -13.60
CA THR A 111 10.76 2.64 -14.31
C THR A 111 9.84 1.52 -13.80
N SER A 112 9.36 1.62 -12.53
CA SER A 112 8.50 0.62 -11.89
C SER A 112 7.09 0.50 -12.48
N GLN A 113 6.61 1.51 -13.22
CA GLN A 113 5.30 1.49 -13.90
C GLN A 113 5.42 1.54 -15.43
N SER A 114 6.60 1.29 -15.98
CA SER A 114 6.73 1.07 -17.41
C SER A 114 5.91 -0.15 -17.82
N VAL A 115 5.43 -0.18 -19.05
CA VAL A 115 4.71 -1.35 -19.60
C VAL A 115 5.54 -2.63 -19.45
N ALA A 116 6.85 -2.53 -19.62
CA ALA A 116 7.76 -3.66 -19.43
C ALA A 116 7.80 -4.15 -17.97
N ALA A 117 7.86 -3.24 -16.99
CA ALA A 117 7.83 -3.59 -15.58
C ALA A 117 6.49 -4.24 -15.16
N MET A 118 5.36 -3.69 -15.65
CA MET A 118 4.05 -4.29 -15.38
C MET A 118 3.92 -5.70 -16.01
N LYS A 119 4.43 -5.89 -17.23
CA LYS A 119 4.49 -7.22 -17.86
C LYS A 119 5.35 -8.19 -17.04
N ALA A 120 6.51 -7.74 -16.56
CA ALA A 120 7.39 -8.55 -15.73
C ALA A 120 6.72 -8.97 -14.39
N VAL A 121 6.01 -8.06 -13.72
CA VAL A 121 5.25 -8.38 -12.49
C VAL A 121 4.18 -9.43 -12.78
N ASN A 122 3.39 -9.27 -13.82
CA ASN A 122 2.36 -10.24 -14.19
C ASN A 122 2.97 -11.61 -14.58
N SER A 123 4.10 -11.60 -15.29
CA SER A 123 4.83 -12.81 -15.63
C SER A 123 5.37 -13.53 -14.38
N MET A 124 5.96 -12.80 -13.44
CA MET A 124 6.41 -13.34 -12.15
C MET A 124 5.25 -13.96 -11.36
N ALA A 125 4.11 -13.28 -11.30
CA ALA A 125 2.91 -13.78 -10.63
C ALA A 125 2.45 -15.10 -11.25
N CYS A 126 2.35 -15.16 -12.57
CA CYS A 126 1.96 -16.38 -13.29
C CYS A 126 2.93 -17.54 -13.04
N LEU A 127 4.24 -17.30 -13.20
CA LEU A 127 5.27 -18.33 -13.04
C LEU A 127 5.38 -18.86 -11.59
N ALA A 128 5.09 -18.00 -10.61
CA ALA A 128 5.11 -18.37 -9.19
C ALA A 128 3.74 -18.81 -8.64
N ASN A 129 2.70 -18.93 -9.48
CA ASN A 129 1.33 -19.26 -9.09
C ASN A 129 0.76 -18.29 -8.03
N VAL A 130 1.10 -16.99 -8.12
CA VAL A 130 0.55 -15.94 -7.26
C VAL A 130 -0.67 -15.33 -7.93
N GLU A 131 -1.81 -15.36 -7.25
CA GLU A 131 -3.06 -14.79 -7.73
C GLU A 131 -3.03 -13.26 -7.58
N MET A 132 -3.21 -12.53 -8.70
CA MET A 132 -3.28 -11.06 -8.73
C MET A 132 -4.72 -10.60 -8.93
N ILE A 133 -5.28 -9.89 -7.97
CA ILE A 133 -6.67 -9.43 -7.99
C ILE A 133 -6.71 -7.91 -7.89
N HIS A 134 -7.24 -7.27 -8.93
CA HIS A 134 -7.52 -5.84 -8.86
C HIS A 134 -8.73 -5.57 -7.98
N TYR A 135 -8.54 -4.76 -6.94
CA TYR A 135 -9.62 -4.33 -6.06
C TYR A 135 -10.27 -3.06 -6.63
N ASP A 136 -11.47 -3.22 -7.18
CA ASP A 136 -12.29 -2.08 -7.57
C ASP A 136 -12.79 -1.34 -6.33
N HIS A 137 -12.45 -0.04 -6.25
CA HIS A 137 -12.78 0.81 -5.09
C HIS A 137 -14.27 1.20 -5.02
N THR A 138 -15.10 0.87 -6.02
CA THR A 138 -16.54 1.18 -6.00
C THR A 138 -17.25 0.51 -4.81
N GLY A 139 -16.82 -0.71 -4.43
CA GLY A 139 -17.28 -1.38 -3.21
C GLY A 139 -16.76 -0.75 -1.91
N TYR A 140 -15.56 -0.14 -1.96
CA TYR A 140 -14.93 0.51 -0.82
C TYR A 140 -15.70 1.75 -0.35
N HIS A 141 -16.16 2.61 -1.26
CA HIS A 141 -16.99 3.77 -0.92
C HIS A 141 -18.26 3.37 -0.17
N ARG A 142 -18.85 2.23 -0.51
CA ARG A 142 -20.08 1.74 0.15
C ARG A 142 -19.83 1.30 1.59
N VAL A 143 -18.73 0.59 1.84
CA VAL A 143 -18.35 0.13 3.20
C VAL A 143 -17.82 1.31 4.02
N PHE A 144 -16.98 2.14 3.42
CA PHE A 144 -16.39 3.30 4.07
C PHE A 144 -17.47 4.31 4.48
N ASN A 145 -18.41 4.62 3.58
CA ASN A 145 -19.54 5.52 3.90
C ASN A 145 -20.40 4.95 5.04
N LYS A 146 -20.68 3.65 5.08
CA LYS A 146 -21.43 3.05 6.21
C LYS A 146 -20.69 3.19 7.54
N VAL A 147 -19.40 2.92 7.55
CA VAL A 147 -18.56 3.09 8.75
C VAL A 147 -18.48 4.57 9.14
N PHE A 148 -18.29 5.47 8.18
CA PHE A 148 -18.26 6.91 8.43
C PHE A 148 -19.57 7.46 8.97
N THR A 149 -20.71 7.12 8.36
CA THR A 149 -22.03 7.53 8.84
C THR A 149 -22.28 7.03 10.27
N TYR A 150 -21.83 5.81 10.59
CA TYR A 150 -21.93 5.29 11.96
C TYR A 150 -21.06 6.07 12.96
N LEU A 151 -19.84 6.41 12.57
CA LEU A 151 -18.90 7.14 13.42
C LEU A 151 -19.28 8.63 13.56
N GLU A 152 -19.86 9.26 12.53
CA GLU A 152 -20.45 10.60 12.59
C GLU A 152 -21.60 10.66 13.61
N HIS A 153 -22.49 9.68 13.58
CA HIS A 153 -23.60 9.56 14.55
C HIS A 153 -23.12 9.40 15.99
N LYS A 154 -21.90 8.89 16.21
CA LYS A 154 -21.30 8.70 17.53
C LYS A 154 -20.40 9.88 17.98
N GLY A 155 -20.28 10.94 17.21
CA GLY A 155 -19.47 12.13 17.57
C GLY A 155 -17.95 11.86 17.64
N ILE A 156 -17.47 10.76 17.09
CA ILE A 156 -16.07 10.34 17.21
C ILE A 156 -15.17 10.98 16.14
N LEU A 157 -15.76 11.66 15.14
CA LEU A 157 -15.12 11.84 13.83
C LEU A 157 -14.57 13.20 13.45
N SER A 158 -14.69 14.26 14.27
CA SER A 158 -14.27 15.57 13.76
C SER A 158 -12.77 15.65 13.39
N ARG A 159 -11.90 15.00 14.13
CA ARG A 159 -10.44 15.04 13.87
C ARG A 159 -9.94 14.00 12.88
N VAL A 160 -10.56 12.81 12.86
CA VAL A 160 -10.18 11.73 11.93
C VAL A 160 -10.74 11.99 10.55
N TYR A 161 -11.93 12.57 10.47
CA TYR A 161 -12.62 12.93 9.23
C TYR A 161 -11.83 13.94 8.39
N ASP A 162 -11.35 15.02 8.99
CA ASP A 162 -10.62 16.06 8.26
C ASP A 162 -9.33 15.54 7.63
N ASN A 163 -8.62 14.65 8.29
CA ASN A 163 -7.41 14.05 7.75
C ASN A 163 -7.69 13.05 6.62
N ILE A 164 -8.74 12.23 6.76
CA ILE A 164 -9.08 11.20 5.75
C ILE A 164 -9.76 11.84 4.54
N VAL A 165 -10.66 12.80 4.73
CA VAL A 165 -11.32 13.54 3.64
C VAL A 165 -10.31 14.40 2.88
N SER A 166 -9.34 15.02 3.56
CA SER A 166 -8.24 15.72 2.92
C SER A 166 -7.40 14.76 2.05
N CYS A 167 -7.11 13.56 2.55
CA CYS A 167 -6.40 12.53 1.79
C CYS A 167 -7.22 12.06 0.57
N LEU A 168 -8.52 11.81 0.74
CA LEU A 168 -9.42 11.38 -0.34
C LEU A 168 -9.66 12.48 -1.38
N LYS A 169 -9.78 13.74 -0.97
CA LYS A 169 -9.90 14.90 -1.89
C LYS A 169 -8.63 15.09 -2.73
N ARG A 170 -7.44 14.85 -2.16
CA ARG A 170 -6.18 14.86 -2.92
C ARG A 170 -6.09 13.70 -3.92
N LEU A 171 -6.72 12.58 -3.62
CA LEU A 171 -6.78 11.40 -4.50
C LEU A 171 -7.83 11.54 -5.62
N GLY A 172 -8.91 12.31 -5.39
CA GLY A 172 -10.00 12.52 -6.36
C GLY A 172 -9.93 13.82 -7.18
N GLY A 173 -8.98 14.68 -6.91
CA GLY A 173 -8.94 16.07 -7.41
C GLY A 173 -8.06 16.33 -8.61
N LYS A 174 -7.76 15.36 -9.46
CA LYS A 174 -7.22 15.61 -10.82
C LYS A 174 -8.00 14.79 -11.84
N LYS A 175 -9.00 15.46 -12.44
CA LYS A 175 -9.52 15.07 -13.73
C LYS A 175 -8.46 15.28 -14.81
#